data_67ec8fbf43e1354ee3c8b7e3f80c5ae3
#
_entry.id   67ec8fbf43e1354ee3c8b7e3f80c5ae3
#
_cell.length_a   1.000
_cell.length_b   1.000
_cell.length_c   1.000
_cell.angle_alpha   90.00
_cell.angle_beta   90.00
_cell.angle_gamma   90.00
#
_symmetry.space_group_name_H-M   'P 1'
#
loop_
_entity.id
_entity.type
_entity.pdbx_description
1 polymer ?
#
loop_
_entity_poly.entity_id
_entity_poly.type
_entity_poly.pdbx_seq_one_letter_code
_entity_poly.pdbx_strand_id
1 'polypeptide(L)'
;YVNNDACYPSLMVVGQIMEAILSGKYDTDKIAVIISQTGGGCRASNYIGFIRRALKKAGYGNIPVISINLSGLEDNPGFKLTPKLILRGIYGAIFGDIFMKCVYRLRPYEAVPGSVNAMHRKWVKVCQDFLSNGYPSRRKFKRLCREIIGDFDNNIELLDIKKPRVGVVGEILVKFLPAANNYLVDLLESEGAEAVVPDLLDFLLYCFYNQNFKVEKLGFEKKKA
;
A
#
# COMPACT_ATOMS: atom_id res chain seq x y z
N TYR A 1 10.16 15.06 16.40
CA TYR A 1 9.65 15.83 15.28
C TYR A 1 8.12 15.97 15.28
N VAL A 2 7.42 14.97 15.76
CA VAL A 2 5.97 14.93 15.93
C VAL A 2 5.68 14.70 17.42
N ASN A 3 4.57 15.28 17.92
CA ASN A 3 4.13 15.04 19.29
C ASN A 3 3.74 13.56 19.45
N ASN A 4 4.16 12.92 20.54
CA ASN A 4 3.80 11.54 20.88
C ASN A 4 2.30 11.33 21.14
N ASP A 5 1.54 12.39 21.40
CA ASP A 5 0.08 12.35 21.50
C ASP A 5 -0.62 12.40 20.12
N ALA A 6 0.15 12.46 19.03
CA ALA A 6 -0.40 12.38 17.68
C ALA A 6 -0.89 10.97 17.37
N CYS A 7 -1.79 10.89 16.37
CA CYS A 7 -2.28 9.61 15.84
C CYS A 7 -1.12 8.68 15.48
N TYR A 8 -1.15 7.42 15.93
CA TYR A 8 -0.08 6.44 15.72
C TYR A 8 0.37 6.31 14.25
N PRO A 9 -0.54 6.20 13.25
CA PRO A 9 -0.13 6.21 11.85
C PRO A 9 0.70 7.43 11.45
N SER A 10 0.42 8.63 12.00
CA SER A 10 1.20 9.82 11.67
C SER A 10 2.62 9.76 12.24
N LEU A 11 2.79 9.16 13.43
CA LEU A 11 4.10 8.92 14.02
C LEU A 11 4.93 7.97 13.14
N MET A 12 4.31 6.87 12.69
CA MET A 12 4.97 5.88 11.84
C MET A 12 5.37 6.45 10.48
N VAL A 13 4.46 7.16 9.80
CA VAL A 13 4.73 7.77 8.48
C VAL A 13 5.86 8.80 8.58
N VAL A 14 5.77 9.72 9.55
CA VAL A 14 6.82 10.74 9.71
C VAL A 14 8.14 10.09 10.14
N GLY A 15 8.09 9.11 11.05
CA GLY A 15 9.27 8.37 11.51
C GLY A 15 10.02 7.69 10.37
N GLN A 16 9.32 6.93 9.53
CA GLN A 16 9.92 6.25 8.37
C GLN A 16 10.52 7.22 7.35
N ILE A 17 9.83 8.32 7.05
CA ILE A 17 10.36 9.34 6.15
C ILE A 17 11.64 9.95 6.74
N MET A 18 11.61 10.32 8.01
CA MET A 18 12.77 10.88 8.69
C MET A 18 13.93 9.90 8.78
N GLU A 19 13.65 8.62 9.08
CA GLU A 19 14.67 7.56 9.07
C GLU A 19 15.33 7.43 7.70
N ALA A 20 14.54 7.38 6.63
CA ALA A 20 15.07 7.29 5.27
C ALA A 20 15.98 8.48 4.93
N ILE A 21 15.56 9.71 5.27
CA ILE A 21 16.33 10.93 4.99
C ILE A 21 17.61 10.99 5.82
N LEU A 22 17.53 10.65 7.11
CA LEU A 22 18.67 10.71 8.02
C LEU A 22 19.63 9.53 7.87
N SER A 23 19.24 8.47 7.16
CA SER A 23 20.08 7.28 6.94
C SER A 23 21.35 7.54 6.11
N GLY A 24 21.43 8.66 5.42
CA GLY A 24 22.52 8.98 4.50
C GLY A 24 22.56 8.12 3.22
N LYS A 25 21.55 7.26 3.01
CA LYS A 25 21.47 6.36 1.83
C LYS A 25 21.00 7.06 0.56
N TYR A 26 20.41 8.24 0.71
CA TYR A 26 19.78 8.97 -0.40
C TYR A 26 20.41 10.36 -0.56
N ASP A 27 20.56 10.78 -1.80
CA ASP A 27 20.97 12.14 -2.13
C ASP A 27 19.78 13.09 -1.88
N THR A 28 19.83 13.85 -0.77
CA THR A 28 18.74 14.70 -0.33
C THR A 28 18.40 15.84 -1.29
N ASP A 29 19.28 16.16 -2.22
CA ASP A 29 19.06 17.18 -3.25
C ASP A 29 18.28 16.63 -4.45
N LYS A 30 18.11 15.30 -4.55
CA LYS A 30 17.47 14.62 -5.68
C LYS A 30 16.21 13.82 -5.29
N ILE A 31 15.71 13.99 -4.08
CA ILE A 31 14.52 13.28 -3.59
C ILE A 31 13.36 14.23 -3.36
N ALA A 32 12.16 13.66 -3.39
CA ALA A 32 10.93 14.29 -2.94
C ALA A 32 10.10 13.29 -2.12
N VAL A 33 9.35 13.79 -1.17
CA VAL A 33 8.38 12.98 -0.41
C VAL A 33 7.02 13.07 -1.09
N ILE A 34 6.39 11.92 -1.30
CA ILE A 34 5.03 11.84 -1.83
C ILE A 34 4.13 11.19 -0.79
N ILE A 35 2.97 11.80 -0.53
CA ILE A 35 1.97 11.24 0.39
C ILE A 35 0.56 11.48 -0.14
N SER A 36 -0.36 10.54 0.13
CA SER A 36 -1.78 10.73 -0.13
C SER A 36 -2.41 11.61 0.95
N GLN A 37 -3.38 12.44 0.58
CA GLN A 37 -4.14 13.32 1.47
C GLN A 37 -5.63 13.03 1.30
N THR A 38 -6.31 12.65 2.38
CA THR A 38 -7.68 12.12 2.30
C THR A 38 -8.77 13.20 2.20
N GLY A 39 -8.52 14.41 2.67
CA GLY A 39 -9.47 15.53 2.62
C GLY A 39 -10.71 15.41 3.51
N GLY A 40 -10.77 14.41 4.40
CA GLY A 40 -11.87 14.21 5.34
C GLY A 40 -11.57 14.71 6.75
N GLY A 41 -12.43 14.39 7.71
CA GLY A 41 -12.23 14.70 9.14
C GLY A 41 -11.12 13.90 9.83
N CYS A 42 -10.42 13.03 9.10
CA CYS A 42 -9.30 12.26 9.59
C CYS A 42 -8.02 13.09 9.66
N ARG A 43 -7.16 12.83 10.63
CA ARG A 43 -5.84 13.48 10.75
C ARG A 43 -4.90 13.19 9.58
N ALA A 44 -5.15 12.12 8.81
CA ALA A 44 -4.45 11.84 7.56
C ALA A 44 -4.50 13.00 6.55
N SER A 45 -5.50 13.85 6.61
CA SER A 45 -5.58 15.10 5.84
C SER A 45 -4.44 16.07 6.15
N ASN A 46 -3.79 15.95 7.31
CA ASN A 46 -2.73 16.87 7.76
C ASN A 46 -1.36 16.20 7.94
N TYR A 47 -1.15 14.96 7.52
CA TYR A 47 0.17 14.33 7.59
C TYR A 47 1.23 15.11 6.82
N ILE A 48 0.84 15.73 5.71
CA ILE A 48 1.74 16.60 4.93
C ILE A 48 2.29 17.76 5.76
N GLY A 49 1.47 18.39 6.59
CA GLY A 49 1.90 19.46 7.50
C GLY A 49 2.89 18.96 8.56
N PHE A 50 2.69 17.75 9.09
CA PHE A 50 3.62 17.13 10.03
C PHE A 50 4.95 16.79 9.38
N ILE A 51 4.92 16.22 8.18
CA ILE A 51 6.13 15.90 7.41
C ILE A 51 6.93 17.16 7.13
N ARG A 52 6.31 18.22 6.59
CA ARG A 52 6.97 19.50 6.31
C ARG A 52 7.61 20.11 7.57
N ARG A 53 6.90 20.04 8.70
CA ARG A 53 7.42 20.53 9.98
C ARG A 53 8.60 19.70 10.48
N ALA A 54 8.54 18.38 10.36
CA ALA A 54 9.62 17.48 10.74
C ALA A 54 10.86 17.72 9.90
N LEU A 55 10.72 17.81 8.58
CA LEU A 55 11.80 18.14 7.65
C LEU A 55 12.45 19.47 8.00
N LYS A 56 11.66 20.52 8.20
CA LYS A 56 12.18 21.85 8.57
C LYS A 56 12.96 21.81 9.89
N LYS A 57 12.45 21.11 10.91
CA LYS A 57 13.13 20.95 12.22
C LYS A 57 14.46 20.18 12.09
N ALA A 58 14.57 19.28 11.14
CA ALA A 58 15.76 18.48 10.91
C ALA A 58 16.77 19.12 9.96
N GLY A 59 16.48 20.32 9.44
CA GLY A 59 17.36 21.04 8.50
C GLY A 59 17.15 20.67 7.02
N TYR A 60 16.14 19.87 6.69
CA TYR A 60 15.82 19.40 5.33
C TYR A 60 14.57 20.06 4.75
N GLY A 61 14.31 21.31 5.11
CA GLY A 61 13.13 22.05 4.65
C GLY A 61 13.07 22.34 3.14
N ASN A 62 14.16 22.12 2.42
CA ASN A 62 14.27 22.20 0.96
C ASN A 62 13.71 20.98 0.23
N ILE A 63 13.53 19.84 0.91
CA ILE A 63 12.98 18.62 0.28
C ILE A 63 11.49 18.86 -0.05
N PRO A 64 11.07 18.72 -1.32
CA PRO A 64 9.69 18.89 -1.72
C PRO A 64 8.79 17.82 -1.12
N VAL A 65 7.61 18.22 -0.62
CA VAL A 65 6.57 17.30 -0.15
C VAL A 65 5.34 17.45 -1.03
N ILE A 66 5.05 16.41 -1.80
CA ILE A 66 3.99 16.37 -2.81
C ILE A 66 2.76 15.68 -2.21
N SER A 67 1.62 16.35 -2.28
CA SER A 67 0.34 15.81 -1.87
C SER A 67 -0.40 15.20 -3.06
N ILE A 68 -0.73 13.91 -2.99
CA ILE A 68 -1.67 13.30 -3.92
C ILE A 68 -3.06 13.42 -3.31
N ASN A 69 -3.84 14.37 -3.80
CA ASN A 69 -5.21 14.58 -3.37
C ASN A 69 -6.15 14.72 -4.58
N LEU A 70 -7.37 14.17 -4.44
CA LEU A 70 -8.42 14.28 -5.45
C LEU A 70 -9.37 15.47 -5.18
N SER A 71 -9.18 16.16 -4.07
CA SER A 71 -10.07 17.20 -3.56
C SER A 71 -9.56 18.63 -3.87
N GLY A 72 -8.42 18.77 -4.53
CA GLY A 72 -7.82 20.08 -4.81
C GLY A 72 -7.37 20.83 -3.56
N LEU A 73 -6.98 20.10 -2.48
CA LEU A 73 -6.59 20.71 -1.20
C LEU A 73 -5.26 21.46 -1.28
N GLU A 74 -4.38 21.02 -2.18
CA GLU A 74 -3.08 21.68 -2.42
C GLU A 74 -2.68 21.58 -3.88
N ASP A 75 -2.05 22.64 -4.38
CA ASP A 75 -1.38 22.66 -5.67
C ASP A 75 0.06 22.18 -5.50
N ASN A 76 0.52 21.30 -6.39
CA ASN A 76 1.88 20.81 -6.40
C ASN A 76 2.59 21.27 -7.68
N PRO A 77 3.20 22.45 -7.71
CA PRO A 77 3.89 22.96 -8.90
C PRO A 77 4.97 21.97 -9.36
N GLY A 78 4.92 21.62 -10.64
CA GLY A 78 5.89 20.68 -11.24
C GLY A 78 5.50 19.20 -11.16
N PHE A 79 4.52 18.80 -10.34
CA PHE A 79 4.01 17.44 -10.31
C PHE A 79 2.65 17.35 -11.00
N LYS A 80 2.55 16.56 -12.06
CA LYS A 80 1.29 16.33 -12.79
C LYS A 80 0.87 14.88 -12.70
N LEU A 81 -0.33 14.66 -12.17
CA LEU A 81 -0.95 13.35 -12.13
C LEU A 81 -1.51 13.00 -13.52
N THR A 82 -0.71 12.31 -14.32
CA THR A 82 -1.10 11.92 -15.68
C THR A 82 -1.99 10.67 -15.68
N PRO A 83 -2.90 10.49 -16.67
CA PRO A 83 -3.70 9.26 -16.81
C PRO A 83 -2.83 8.00 -16.85
N LYS A 84 -1.65 8.07 -17.46
CA LYS A 84 -0.68 6.97 -17.48
C LYS A 84 -0.18 6.62 -16.08
N LEU A 85 0.14 7.62 -15.25
CA LEU A 85 0.60 7.41 -13.88
C LEU A 85 -0.51 6.82 -13.01
N ILE A 86 -1.74 7.34 -13.14
CA ILE A 86 -2.92 6.82 -12.43
C ILE A 86 -3.13 5.34 -12.78
N LEU A 87 -3.11 5.00 -14.08
CA LEU A 87 -3.32 3.62 -14.53
C LEU A 87 -2.22 2.68 -14.02
N ARG A 88 -0.96 3.14 -14.01
CA ARG A 88 0.16 2.39 -13.41
C ARG A 88 -0.04 2.16 -11.92
N GLY A 89 -0.50 3.18 -11.19
CA GLY A 89 -0.82 3.07 -9.76
C GLY A 89 -1.92 2.04 -9.49
N ILE A 90 -3.01 2.07 -10.26
CA ILE A 90 -4.11 1.10 -10.14
C ILE A 90 -3.61 -0.33 -10.44
N TYR A 91 -2.86 -0.54 -11.52
CA TYR A 91 -2.34 -1.86 -11.84
C TYR A 91 -1.32 -2.35 -10.82
N GLY A 92 -0.48 -1.44 -10.31
CA GLY A 92 0.47 -1.76 -9.23
C GLY A 92 -0.24 -2.20 -7.95
N ALA A 93 -1.31 -1.51 -7.55
CA ALA A 93 -2.13 -1.89 -6.40
C ALA A 93 -2.78 -3.27 -6.57
N ILE A 94 -3.33 -3.56 -7.75
CA ILE A 94 -3.93 -4.87 -8.05
C ILE A 94 -2.87 -5.98 -8.03
N PHE A 95 -1.68 -5.77 -8.59
CA PHE A 95 -0.59 -6.74 -8.47
C PHE A 95 -0.18 -6.97 -7.02
N GLY A 96 -0.10 -5.90 -6.22
CA GLY A 96 0.19 -6.00 -4.79
C GLY A 96 -0.83 -6.86 -4.04
N ASP A 97 -2.12 -6.65 -4.28
CA ASP A 97 -3.20 -7.44 -3.68
C ASP A 97 -3.15 -8.93 -4.12
N ILE A 98 -2.89 -9.20 -5.42
CA ILE A 98 -2.71 -10.56 -5.91
C ILE A 98 -1.53 -11.24 -5.21
N PHE A 99 -0.38 -10.58 -5.13
CA PHE A 99 0.79 -11.12 -4.43
C PHE A 99 0.52 -11.38 -2.97
N MET A 100 -0.09 -10.42 -2.28
CA MET A 100 -0.43 -10.58 -0.87
C MET A 100 -1.34 -11.80 -0.65
N LYS A 101 -2.38 -11.95 -1.46
CA LYS A 101 -3.27 -13.12 -1.40
C LYS A 101 -2.54 -14.43 -1.69
N CYS A 102 -1.76 -14.51 -2.76
CA CYS A 102 -1.04 -15.71 -3.13
C CYS A 102 -0.01 -16.09 -2.05
N VAL A 103 0.80 -15.12 -1.61
CA VAL A 103 1.87 -15.37 -0.65
C VAL A 103 1.32 -15.79 0.71
N TYR A 104 0.39 -15.05 1.30
CA TYR A 104 -0.12 -15.35 2.63
C TYR A 104 -0.97 -16.63 2.68
N ARG A 105 -1.60 -17.00 1.55
CA ARG A 105 -2.36 -18.24 1.45
C ARG A 105 -1.47 -19.47 1.26
N LEU A 106 -0.37 -19.38 0.51
CA LEU A 106 0.42 -20.54 0.12
C LEU A 106 1.65 -20.76 1.02
N ARG A 107 2.29 -19.68 1.48
CA ARG A 107 3.52 -19.73 2.28
C ARG A 107 3.40 -20.60 3.53
N PRO A 108 2.29 -20.57 4.30
CA PRO A 108 2.14 -21.46 5.46
C PRO A 108 2.11 -22.95 5.12
N TYR A 109 1.84 -23.31 3.87
CA TYR A 109 1.65 -24.68 3.39
C TYR A 109 2.74 -25.16 2.44
N GLU A 110 3.73 -24.32 2.09
CA GLU A 110 4.78 -24.69 1.13
C GLU A 110 5.57 -25.92 1.61
N ALA A 111 5.69 -26.93 0.73
CA ALA A 111 6.48 -28.12 1.02
C ALA A 111 7.99 -27.85 0.96
N VAL A 112 8.40 -26.93 0.07
CA VAL A 112 9.78 -26.47 -0.06
C VAL A 112 9.88 -25.06 0.52
N PRO A 113 10.51 -24.88 1.71
CA PRO A 113 10.62 -23.61 2.36
C PRO A 113 11.23 -22.51 1.47
N GLY A 114 10.54 -21.38 1.36
CA GLY A 114 10.98 -20.23 0.56
C GLY A 114 10.59 -20.27 -0.92
N SER A 115 9.95 -21.33 -1.40
CA SER A 115 9.48 -21.47 -2.79
C SER A 115 8.47 -20.39 -3.16
N VAL A 116 7.52 -20.09 -2.28
CA VAL A 116 6.52 -19.02 -2.46
C VAL A 116 7.20 -17.65 -2.54
N ASN A 117 8.16 -17.38 -1.67
CA ASN A 117 8.90 -16.11 -1.69
C ASN A 117 9.80 -15.97 -2.93
N ALA A 118 10.36 -17.08 -3.44
CA ALA A 118 11.12 -17.08 -4.70
C ALA A 118 10.22 -16.75 -5.90
N MET A 119 9.05 -17.39 -5.97
CA MET A 119 8.02 -17.12 -6.98
C MET A 119 7.56 -15.66 -6.94
N HIS A 120 7.31 -15.11 -5.75
CA HIS A 120 6.96 -13.72 -5.55
C HIS A 120 8.05 -12.79 -6.11
N ARG A 121 9.31 -12.97 -5.75
CA ARG A 121 10.42 -12.15 -6.27
C ARG A 121 10.52 -12.18 -7.80
N LYS A 122 10.33 -13.35 -8.41
CA LYS A 122 10.31 -13.53 -9.87
C LYS A 122 9.25 -12.63 -10.51
N TRP A 123 8.02 -12.71 -10.02
CA TRP A 123 6.88 -12.00 -10.60
C TRP A 123 6.87 -10.51 -10.29
N VAL A 124 7.36 -10.09 -9.13
CA VAL A 124 7.55 -8.67 -8.81
C VAL A 124 8.41 -7.98 -9.85
N LYS A 125 9.53 -8.60 -10.26
CA LYS A 125 10.41 -8.05 -11.29
C LYS A 125 9.68 -7.90 -12.64
N VAL A 126 8.93 -8.92 -13.06
CA VAL A 126 8.14 -8.87 -14.30
C VAL A 126 7.08 -7.75 -14.27
N CYS A 127 6.41 -7.59 -13.13
CA CYS A 127 5.42 -6.53 -12.96
C CYS A 127 6.05 -5.13 -12.93
N GLN A 128 7.21 -4.98 -12.29
CA GLN A 128 7.97 -3.71 -12.31
C GLN A 128 8.38 -3.34 -13.74
N ASP A 129 8.89 -4.28 -14.51
CA ASP A 129 9.25 -4.06 -15.91
C ASP A 129 8.02 -3.68 -16.76
N PHE A 130 6.89 -4.35 -16.55
CA PHE A 130 5.64 -4.01 -17.22
C PHE A 130 5.15 -2.60 -16.89
N LEU A 131 5.21 -2.19 -15.61
CA LEU A 131 4.76 -0.87 -15.16
C LEU A 131 5.73 0.25 -15.58
N SER A 132 7.02 -0.04 -15.67
CA SER A 132 8.05 0.96 -16.03
C SER A 132 8.06 1.28 -17.52
N ASN A 133 7.78 0.28 -18.38
CA ASN A 133 7.92 0.40 -19.82
C ASN A 133 6.64 0.82 -20.54
N GLY A 134 6.73 1.88 -21.36
CA GLY A 134 5.67 2.32 -22.27
C GLY A 134 4.34 2.69 -21.59
N TYR A 135 3.24 2.57 -22.35
CA TYR A 135 1.87 2.71 -21.83
C TYR A 135 1.35 1.31 -21.40
N PRO A 136 0.84 1.14 -20.16
CA PRO A 136 0.46 -0.19 -19.68
C PRO A 136 -0.80 -0.73 -20.38
N SER A 137 -0.63 -1.73 -21.23
CA SER A 137 -1.70 -2.36 -21.99
C SER A 137 -2.65 -3.17 -21.10
N ARG A 138 -3.97 -2.89 -21.18
CA ARG A 138 -4.99 -3.65 -20.42
C ARG A 138 -4.98 -5.15 -20.76
N ARG A 139 -4.74 -5.51 -22.06
CA ARG A 139 -4.66 -6.92 -22.48
C ARG A 139 -3.47 -7.62 -21.82
N LYS A 140 -2.29 -6.99 -21.85
CA LYS A 140 -1.08 -7.53 -21.22
C LYS A 140 -1.23 -7.62 -19.71
N PHE A 141 -1.82 -6.60 -19.07
CA PHE A 141 -2.13 -6.60 -17.63
C PHE A 141 -2.98 -7.82 -17.25
N LYS A 142 -4.14 -8.02 -17.92
CA LYS A 142 -5.02 -9.17 -17.66
C LYS A 142 -4.33 -10.51 -17.87
N ARG A 143 -3.45 -10.61 -18.87
CA ARG A 143 -2.66 -11.81 -19.12
C ARG A 143 -1.71 -12.07 -17.96
N LEU A 144 -0.93 -11.05 -17.53
CA LEU A 144 -0.02 -11.17 -16.40
C LEU A 144 -0.72 -11.59 -15.11
N CYS A 145 -1.90 -11.02 -14.80
CA CYS A 145 -2.67 -11.45 -13.62
C CYS A 145 -3.00 -12.95 -13.66
N ARG A 146 -3.41 -13.50 -14.84
CA ARG A 146 -3.70 -14.92 -14.97
C ARG A 146 -2.45 -15.79 -14.88
N GLU A 147 -1.35 -15.35 -15.52
CA GLU A 147 -0.06 -16.05 -15.48
C GLU A 147 0.50 -16.12 -14.05
N ILE A 148 0.40 -15.02 -13.28
CA ILE A 148 0.79 -14.98 -11.88
C ILE A 148 -0.01 -16.01 -11.08
N ILE A 149 -1.34 -15.91 -11.12
CA ILE A 149 -2.21 -16.82 -10.35
C ILE A 149 -1.95 -18.28 -10.76
N GLY A 150 -1.88 -18.56 -12.07
CA GLY A 150 -1.64 -19.90 -12.57
C GLY A 150 -0.26 -20.46 -12.17
N ASP A 151 0.77 -19.63 -12.10
CA ASP A 151 2.11 -20.03 -11.69
C ASP A 151 2.14 -20.38 -10.19
N PHE A 152 1.46 -19.58 -9.35
CA PHE A 152 1.33 -19.89 -7.93
C PHE A 152 0.46 -21.13 -7.67
N ASP A 153 -0.61 -21.34 -8.42
CA ASP A 153 -1.51 -22.48 -8.23
C ASP A 153 -0.89 -23.82 -8.69
N ASN A 154 -0.06 -23.80 -9.75
CA ASN A 154 0.43 -25.04 -10.38
C ASN A 154 1.88 -25.39 -10.05
N ASN A 155 2.71 -24.43 -9.64
CA ASN A 155 4.15 -24.64 -9.50
C ASN A 155 4.66 -24.46 -8.06
N ILE A 156 3.77 -24.38 -7.09
CA ILE A 156 4.09 -24.45 -5.66
C ILE A 156 3.59 -25.78 -5.12
N GLU A 157 4.50 -26.60 -4.64
CA GLU A 157 4.16 -27.84 -3.94
C GLU A 157 3.69 -27.52 -2.53
N LEU A 158 2.54 -28.07 -2.15
CA LEU A 158 1.90 -27.78 -0.86
C LEU A 158 1.79 -29.04 -0.02
N LEU A 159 1.95 -28.87 1.29
CA LEU A 159 1.67 -29.90 2.28
C LEU A 159 0.15 -30.08 2.45
N ASP A 160 -0.30 -31.33 2.55
CA ASP A 160 -1.70 -31.63 2.84
C ASP A 160 -2.01 -31.52 4.35
N ILE A 161 -1.96 -30.30 4.85
CA ILE A 161 -2.25 -29.96 6.26
C ILE A 161 -3.28 -28.85 6.34
N LYS A 162 -3.97 -28.75 7.47
CA LYS A 162 -4.90 -27.66 7.75
C LYS A 162 -4.37 -26.80 8.89
N LYS A 163 -4.35 -25.51 8.68
CA LYS A 163 -3.96 -24.54 9.69
C LYS A 163 -5.17 -23.65 10.06
N PRO A 164 -5.26 -23.15 11.29
CA PRO A 164 -6.26 -22.18 11.66
C PRO A 164 -6.07 -20.89 10.86
N ARG A 165 -7.20 -20.32 10.38
CA ARG A 165 -7.19 -19.07 9.62
C ARG A 165 -7.50 -17.91 10.53
N VAL A 166 -6.63 -16.91 10.55
CA VAL A 166 -6.73 -15.74 11.42
C VAL A 166 -6.88 -14.48 10.58
N GLY A 167 -8.01 -13.78 10.75
CA GLY A 167 -8.27 -12.50 10.08
C GLY A 167 -7.47 -11.37 10.70
N VAL A 168 -6.65 -10.67 9.89
CA VAL A 168 -5.90 -9.48 10.31
C VAL A 168 -6.68 -8.25 9.88
N VAL A 169 -7.28 -7.56 10.85
CA VAL A 169 -8.12 -6.38 10.64
C VAL A 169 -7.59 -5.20 11.44
N GLY A 170 -8.06 -4.00 11.14
CA GLY A 170 -7.69 -2.79 11.86
C GLY A 170 -7.51 -1.58 10.95
N GLU A 171 -6.79 -0.58 11.44
CA GLU A 171 -6.48 0.65 10.72
C GLU A 171 -5.62 0.35 9.48
N ILE A 172 -5.92 1.00 8.37
CA ILE A 172 -5.40 0.64 7.05
C ILE A 172 -3.86 0.68 6.98
N LEU A 173 -3.21 1.73 7.48
CA LEU A 173 -1.76 1.83 7.44
C LEU A 173 -1.11 0.76 8.33
N VAL A 174 -1.60 0.59 9.54
CA VAL A 174 -1.09 -0.40 10.50
C VAL A 174 -1.26 -1.82 9.96
N LYS A 175 -2.38 -2.12 9.33
CA LYS A 175 -2.65 -3.43 8.73
C LYS A 175 -1.66 -3.79 7.61
N PHE A 176 -1.33 -2.84 6.74
CA PHE A 176 -0.46 -3.08 5.57
C PHE A 176 1.03 -2.78 5.82
N LEU A 177 1.39 -2.23 6.97
CA LEU A 177 2.77 -1.89 7.31
C LEU A 177 3.32 -2.85 8.38
N PRO A 178 4.14 -3.85 8.01
CA PRO A 178 4.65 -4.84 8.97
C PRO A 178 5.36 -4.21 10.17
N ALA A 179 6.17 -3.18 9.96
CA ALA A 179 6.86 -2.48 11.04
C ALA A 179 5.90 -1.80 12.03
N ALA A 180 4.70 -1.40 11.60
CA ALA A 180 3.70 -0.77 12.46
C ALA A 180 2.84 -1.77 13.24
N ASN A 181 2.79 -3.03 12.79
CA ASN A 181 2.01 -4.10 13.43
C ASN A 181 2.87 -5.21 14.04
N ASN A 182 4.16 -4.93 14.28
CA ASN A 182 5.12 -5.89 14.84
C ASN A 182 5.24 -7.19 14.04
N TYR A 183 5.19 -7.10 12.70
CA TYR A 183 5.30 -8.26 11.79
C TYR A 183 4.25 -9.34 12.10
N LEU A 184 3.01 -8.92 12.35
CA LEU A 184 1.93 -9.77 12.80
C LEU A 184 1.69 -11.00 11.91
N VAL A 185 1.79 -10.85 10.58
CA VAL A 185 1.62 -11.97 9.66
C VAL A 185 2.71 -13.01 9.85
N ASP A 186 3.96 -12.59 9.95
CA ASP A 186 5.10 -13.50 10.16
C ASP A 186 4.99 -14.21 11.52
N LEU A 187 4.52 -13.49 12.55
CA LEU A 187 4.24 -14.09 13.86
C LEU A 187 3.15 -15.16 13.76
N LEU A 188 2.01 -14.86 13.13
CA LEU A 188 0.92 -15.83 12.97
C LEU A 188 1.36 -17.07 12.22
N GLU A 189 2.15 -16.92 11.17
CA GLU A 189 2.70 -18.05 10.41
C GLU A 189 3.68 -18.88 11.24
N SER A 190 4.53 -18.24 12.04
CA SER A 190 5.45 -18.94 12.94
C SER A 190 4.74 -19.73 14.04
N GLU A 191 3.58 -19.26 14.48
CA GLU A 191 2.68 -19.98 15.43
C GLU A 191 1.78 -21.02 14.73
N GLY A 192 1.96 -21.25 13.44
CA GLY A 192 1.28 -22.29 12.70
C GLY A 192 -0.10 -21.91 12.15
N ALA A 193 -0.42 -20.63 12.03
CA ALA A 193 -1.67 -20.14 11.45
C ALA A 193 -1.52 -19.68 10.00
N GLU A 194 -2.65 -19.55 9.27
CA GLU A 194 -2.77 -18.84 8.00
C GLU A 194 -3.29 -17.43 8.26
N ALA A 195 -2.54 -16.40 7.91
CA ALA A 195 -3.00 -15.02 8.03
C ALA A 195 -3.89 -14.64 6.84
N VAL A 196 -5.06 -14.07 7.13
CA VAL A 196 -6.00 -13.57 6.12
C VAL A 196 -6.10 -12.06 6.24
N VAL A 197 -5.48 -11.35 5.30
CA VAL A 197 -5.46 -9.89 5.26
C VAL A 197 -6.39 -9.41 4.13
N PRO A 198 -7.43 -8.61 4.41
CA PRO A 198 -8.28 -8.01 3.39
C PRO A 198 -7.48 -7.11 2.44
N ASP A 199 -7.85 -7.09 1.18
CA ASP A 199 -7.16 -6.36 0.12
C ASP A 199 -7.21 -4.84 0.29
N LEU A 200 -6.24 -4.15 -0.29
CA LEU A 200 -6.27 -2.70 -0.42
C LEU A 200 -7.40 -2.25 -1.37
N LEU A 201 -7.60 -2.98 -2.46
CA LEU A 201 -8.67 -2.69 -3.42
C LEU A 201 -10.06 -2.85 -2.79
N ASP A 202 -10.27 -3.87 -1.97
CA ASP A 202 -11.52 -4.06 -1.22
C ASP A 202 -11.82 -2.87 -0.30
N PHE A 203 -10.79 -2.32 0.35
CA PHE A 203 -10.94 -1.10 1.15
C PHE A 203 -11.36 0.10 0.28
N LEU A 204 -10.76 0.29 -0.89
CA LEU A 204 -11.13 1.37 -1.81
C LEU A 204 -12.57 1.19 -2.31
N LEU A 205 -12.95 0.00 -2.71
CA LEU A 205 -14.33 -0.33 -3.14
C LEU A 205 -15.32 -0.10 -2.01
N TYR A 206 -15.00 -0.49 -0.77
CA TYR A 206 -15.80 -0.19 0.41
C TYR A 206 -16.01 1.33 0.60
N CYS A 207 -14.97 2.13 0.42
CA CYS A 207 -15.09 3.59 0.52
C CYS A 207 -16.08 4.16 -0.49
N PHE A 208 -16.10 3.65 -1.73
CA PHE A 208 -17.09 4.04 -2.75
C PHE A 208 -18.49 3.54 -2.39
N TYR A 209 -18.63 2.28 -2.01
CA TYR A 209 -19.93 1.69 -1.64
C TYR A 209 -20.57 2.40 -0.43
N ASN A 210 -19.76 2.79 0.53
CA ASN A 210 -20.21 3.50 1.73
C ASN A 210 -20.85 4.88 1.42
N GLN A 211 -20.55 5.50 0.26
CA GLN A 211 -21.25 6.70 -0.17
C GLN A 211 -22.74 6.43 -0.44
N ASN A 212 -23.10 5.27 -0.99
CA ASN A 212 -24.49 4.88 -1.20
C ASN A 212 -25.23 4.77 0.14
N PHE A 213 -24.61 4.10 1.12
CA PHE A 213 -25.18 4.02 2.48
C PHE A 213 -25.42 5.40 3.11
N LYS A 214 -24.46 6.33 2.97
CA LYS A 214 -24.59 7.70 3.47
C LYS A 214 -25.77 8.43 2.82
N VAL A 215 -25.94 8.29 1.52
CA VAL A 215 -27.09 8.89 0.80
C VAL A 215 -28.41 8.27 1.25
N GLU A 216 -28.50 6.93 1.28
CA GLU A 216 -29.75 6.21 1.53
C GLU A 216 -30.19 6.23 2.99
N LYS A 217 -29.24 6.16 3.92
CA LYS A 217 -29.52 5.98 5.35
C LYS A 217 -29.26 7.23 6.20
N LEU A 218 -28.36 8.10 5.77
CA LEU A 218 -27.97 9.28 6.55
C LEU A 218 -28.41 10.60 5.90
N GLY A 219 -29.16 10.56 4.79
CA GLY A 219 -29.70 11.75 4.14
C GLY A 219 -28.67 12.69 3.51
N PHE A 220 -27.45 12.17 3.20
CA PHE A 220 -26.48 12.98 2.49
C PHE A 220 -26.93 13.23 1.04
N GLU A 221 -26.80 14.47 0.56
CA GLU A 221 -27.08 14.78 -0.84
C GLU A 221 -26.14 14.01 -1.78
N LYS A 222 -26.68 13.43 -2.86
CA LYS A 222 -25.88 12.90 -3.96
C LYS A 222 -25.08 14.08 -4.55
N LYS A 223 -23.76 14.11 -4.33
CA LYS A 223 -22.90 14.98 -5.12
C LYS A 223 -23.08 14.55 -6.59
N LYS A 224 -23.60 15.46 -7.42
CA LYS A 224 -23.59 15.25 -8.88
C LYS A 224 -22.13 15.05 -9.29
N ALA A 225 -21.82 13.88 -9.87
CA ALA A 225 -20.53 13.58 -10.43
C ALA A 225 -20.29 14.44 -11.67
#